data_6c77c2d89ceafee3b37c14bafd778119
#
_entry.id   6c77c2d89ceafee3b37c14bafd778119
#
_cell.length_a   1.000
_cell.length_b   1.000
_cell.length_c   1.000
_cell.angle_alpha   90.00
_cell.angle_beta   90.00
_cell.angle_gamma   90.00
#
_symmetry.space_group_name_H-M   'P 1'
#
loop_
_entity.id
_entity.type
_entity.pdbx_description
1 polymer ?
#
loop_
_entity_poly.entity_id
_entity_poly.type
_entity_poly.pdbx_seq_one_letter_code
_entity_poly.pdbx_strand_id
1 'polypeptide(L)'
;MSEPVHLTFNNIRTLEDFAAILSRQLGIDSTEFLQLARNAEYVKKLGFTPENFIGMFIPNTYQVYWHTPVEDFIQRMYKEYRKFWTEERLVKARKADLSPMDILILASIVEEETNIADEYPVIAGVYI
;
A
#
# COMPACT_ATOMS: atom_id res chain seq x y z
N MET A 1 10.72 7.95 23.81
CA MET A 1 9.44 7.23 23.68
C MET A 1 8.64 7.82 22.53
N SER A 2 8.10 6.96 21.71
CA SER A 2 7.38 7.40 20.52
C SER A 2 5.93 7.70 20.83
N GLU A 3 5.41 8.76 20.21
CA GLU A 3 4.01 9.10 20.35
C GLU A 3 3.21 8.46 19.21
N PRO A 4 2.00 7.99 19.48
CA PRO A 4 1.15 7.47 18.41
C PRO A 4 0.65 8.61 17.53
N VAL A 5 0.73 8.42 16.24
CA VAL A 5 0.21 9.37 15.26
C VAL A 5 -0.63 8.61 14.25
N HIS A 6 -1.44 9.32 13.51
CA HIS A 6 -2.25 8.72 12.46
C HIS A 6 -1.60 8.94 11.11
N LEU A 7 -1.24 7.84 10.45
CA LEU A 7 -0.78 7.87 9.08
C LEU A 7 -1.99 7.71 8.18
N THR A 8 -2.25 8.70 7.34
CA THR A 8 -3.37 8.64 6.40
C THR A 8 -2.84 8.83 4.99
N PHE A 9 -3.20 7.93 4.11
CA PHE A 9 -2.92 8.08 2.69
C PHE A 9 -4.01 7.41 1.87
N ASN A 10 -4.24 7.95 0.68
CA ASN A 10 -5.17 7.38 -0.29
C ASN A 10 -4.36 6.70 -1.38
N ASN A 11 -4.67 6.93 -2.63
CA ASN A 11 -3.85 6.37 -3.69
C ASN A 11 -2.49 7.06 -3.72
N ILE A 12 -1.44 6.28 -3.93
CA ILE A 12 -0.09 6.78 -4.10
C ILE A 12 0.40 6.33 -5.48
N ARG A 13 1.02 7.27 -6.22
CA ARG A 13 1.49 6.99 -7.58
C ARG A 13 2.82 6.30 -7.61
N THR A 14 3.74 6.77 -6.78
CA THR A 14 5.12 6.32 -6.83
C THR A 14 5.62 6.06 -5.42
N LEU A 15 6.68 5.27 -5.33
CA LEU A 15 7.35 5.04 -4.05
C LEU A 15 7.92 6.34 -3.51
N GLU A 16 8.38 7.24 -4.38
CA GLU A 16 8.90 8.55 -3.98
C GLU A 16 7.82 9.38 -3.32
N ASP A 17 6.62 9.40 -3.89
CA ASP A 17 5.49 10.12 -3.29
C ASP A 17 5.17 9.56 -1.92
N PHE A 18 5.16 8.24 -1.79
CA PHE A 18 4.88 7.61 -0.51
C PHE A 18 5.98 7.90 0.51
N ALA A 19 7.24 7.87 0.06
CA ALA A 19 8.37 8.21 0.93
C ALA A 19 8.23 9.62 1.50
N ALA A 20 7.76 10.57 0.69
CA ALA A 20 7.53 11.93 1.14
C ALA A 20 6.40 11.99 2.18
N ILE A 21 5.34 11.23 1.97
CA ILE A 21 4.25 11.14 2.94
C ILE A 21 4.74 10.58 4.28
N LEU A 22 5.54 9.53 4.23
CA LEU A 22 6.08 8.90 5.44
C LEU A 22 7.01 9.84 6.20
N SER A 23 7.83 10.57 5.48
CA SER A 23 8.73 11.55 6.10
C SER A 23 7.93 12.63 6.81
N ARG A 24 6.90 13.14 6.15
CA ARG A 24 6.09 14.23 6.69
C ARG A 24 5.22 13.79 7.86
N GLN A 25 4.59 12.62 7.74
CA GLN A 25 3.63 12.17 8.74
C GLN A 25 4.25 11.35 9.87
N LEU A 26 5.32 10.63 9.61
CA LEU A 26 5.94 9.73 10.60
C LEU A 26 7.38 10.06 10.94
N GLY A 27 8.00 11.01 10.24
CA GLY A 27 9.41 11.31 10.46
C GLY A 27 10.35 10.20 9.99
N ILE A 28 9.90 9.33 9.10
CA ILE A 28 10.73 8.27 8.53
C ILE A 28 11.63 8.88 7.45
N ASP A 29 12.91 8.49 7.45
CA ASP A 29 13.85 8.94 6.44
C ASP A 29 13.45 8.41 5.07
N SER A 30 13.15 9.31 4.13
CA SER A 30 12.69 8.93 2.80
C SER A 30 13.73 8.12 2.03
N THR A 31 15.00 8.44 2.19
CA THR A 31 16.09 7.72 1.53
C THR A 31 16.17 6.28 2.03
N GLU A 32 16.08 6.09 3.33
CA GLU A 32 16.09 4.77 3.94
C GLU A 32 14.94 3.91 3.45
N PHE A 33 13.75 4.51 3.42
CA PHE A 33 12.59 3.80 2.92
C PHE A 33 12.77 3.39 1.46
N LEU A 34 13.23 4.32 0.62
CA LEU A 34 13.41 4.04 -0.80
C LEU A 34 14.48 2.99 -1.06
N GLN A 35 15.55 2.98 -0.27
CA GLN A 35 16.57 1.95 -0.41
C GLN A 35 16.00 0.55 -0.20
N LEU A 36 15.19 0.37 0.82
CA LEU A 36 14.55 -0.92 1.09
C LEU A 36 13.49 -1.24 0.04
N ALA A 37 12.66 -0.27 -0.31
CA ALA A 37 11.57 -0.48 -1.27
C ALA A 37 12.08 -0.84 -2.67
N ARG A 38 13.28 -0.40 -3.01
CA ARG A 38 13.90 -0.67 -4.31
C ARG A 38 14.87 -1.84 -4.28
N ASN A 39 15.07 -2.45 -3.12
CA ASN A 39 15.93 -3.61 -2.99
C ASN A 39 15.17 -4.87 -3.40
N ALA A 40 15.53 -5.42 -4.57
CA ALA A 40 14.81 -6.57 -5.13
C ALA A 40 14.80 -7.78 -4.20
N GLU A 41 15.92 -8.05 -3.52
CA GLU A 41 16.00 -9.18 -2.59
C GLU A 41 15.11 -8.98 -1.36
N TYR A 42 15.07 -7.76 -0.85
CA TYR A 42 14.28 -7.46 0.33
C TYR A 42 12.78 -7.61 0.03
N VAL A 43 12.31 -6.97 -1.03
CA VAL A 43 10.88 -7.00 -1.34
C VAL A 43 10.44 -8.39 -1.82
N LYS A 44 11.35 -9.17 -2.40
CA LYS A 44 11.05 -10.53 -2.81
C LYS A 44 10.66 -11.40 -1.61
N LYS A 45 11.29 -11.19 -0.46
CA LYS A 45 10.95 -11.93 0.75
C LYS A 45 9.50 -11.70 1.18
N LEU A 46 8.94 -10.57 0.78
CA LEU A 46 7.55 -10.23 1.07
C LEU A 46 6.61 -10.61 -0.09
N GLY A 47 7.15 -11.19 -1.15
CA GLY A 47 6.36 -11.62 -2.29
C GLY A 47 6.17 -10.56 -3.37
N PHE A 48 7.06 -9.57 -3.43
CA PHE A 48 6.92 -8.45 -4.35
C PHE A 48 8.17 -8.25 -5.20
N THR A 49 8.04 -7.38 -6.20
CA THR A 49 9.17 -6.83 -6.95
C THR A 49 9.22 -5.33 -6.68
N PRO A 50 10.34 -4.65 -6.97
CA PRO A 50 10.37 -3.19 -6.80
C PRO A 50 9.29 -2.47 -7.59
N GLU A 51 8.90 -3.01 -8.75
CA GLU A 51 7.90 -2.42 -9.63
C GLU A 51 6.48 -2.50 -9.05
N ASN A 52 6.18 -3.52 -8.26
CA ASN A 52 4.84 -3.68 -7.71
C ASN A 52 4.76 -3.52 -6.20
N PHE A 53 5.86 -3.17 -5.55
CA PHE A 53 5.89 -3.05 -4.09
C PHE A 53 4.91 -2.00 -3.56
N ILE A 54 4.67 -0.96 -4.35
CA ILE A 54 3.72 0.09 -3.98
C ILE A 54 2.33 -0.47 -3.71
N GLY A 55 1.95 -1.56 -4.35
CA GLY A 55 0.65 -2.19 -4.15
C GLY A 55 0.47 -2.89 -2.80
N MET A 56 1.54 -3.04 -2.03
CA MET A 56 1.44 -3.59 -0.69
C MET A 56 0.78 -2.62 0.29
N PHE A 57 0.87 -1.33 0.01
CA PHE A 57 0.42 -0.30 0.94
C PHE A 57 -1.04 0.02 0.70
N ILE A 58 -1.90 -0.56 1.54
CA ILE A 58 -3.35 -0.42 1.42
C ILE A 58 -3.77 0.96 1.92
N PRO A 59 -4.42 1.79 1.08
CA PRO A 59 -4.87 3.11 1.52
C PRO A 59 -5.81 3.03 2.70
N ASN A 60 -5.51 3.77 3.74
CA ASN A 60 -6.35 3.82 4.94
C ASN A 60 -5.73 4.82 5.92
N THR A 61 -6.28 4.84 7.12
CA THR A 61 -5.70 5.56 8.25
C THR A 61 -5.21 4.53 9.26
N TYR A 62 -3.93 4.62 9.60
CA TYR A 62 -3.29 3.68 10.51
C TYR A 62 -2.73 4.42 11.71
N GLN A 63 -2.83 3.81 12.89
CA GLN A 63 -2.14 4.33 14.06
C GLN A 63 -0.74 3.75 14.09
N VAL A 64 0.26 4.62 14.01
CA VAL A 64 1.67 4.23 13.96
C VAL A 64 2.44 5.18 14.87
N TYR A 65 3.60 4.77 15.34
CA TYR A 65 4.41 5.61 16.20
C TYR A 65 5.35 6.49 15.38
N TRP A 66 5.53 7.71 15.87
CA TRP A 66 6.48 8.65 15.27
C TRP A 66 7.89 8.05 15.31
N HIS A 67 8.63 8.19 14.23
CA HIS A 67 9.98 7.63 14.08
C HIS A 67 10.03 6.10 14.17
N THR A 68 8.97 5.41 13.80
CA THR A 68 9.01 3.95 13.70
C THR A 68 10.13 3.54 12.73
N PRO A 69 10.99 2.57 13.11
CA PRO A 69 12.01 2.09 12.18
C PRO A 69 11.42 1.63 10.86
N VAL A 70 12.11 1.90 9.78
CA VAL A 70 11.59 1.62 8.43
C VAL A 70 11.17 0.16 8.26
N GLU A 71 12.01 -0.77 8.71
CA GLU A 71 11.68 -2.19 8.57
C GLU A 71 10.44 -2.57 9.37
N ASP A 72 10.30 -2.01 10.57
CA ASP A 72 9.12 -2.26 11.40
C ASP A 72 7.86 -1.71 10.75
N PHE A 73 7.98 -0.54 10.13
CA PHE A 73 6.87 0.05 9.40
C PHE A 73 6.45 -0.83 8.23
N ILE A 74 7.42 -1.29 7.45
CA ILE A 74 7.14 -2.16 6.29
C ILE A 74 6.49 -3.46 6.76
N GLN A 75 6.98 -4.05 7.86
CA GLN A 75 6.38 -5.27 8.40
C GLN A 75 4.95 -5.02 8.88
N ARG A 76 4.68 -3.86 9.47
CA ARG A 76 3.32 -3.50 9.86
C ARG A 76 2.40 -3.41 8.65
N MET A 77 2.86 -2.77 7.58
CA MET A 77 2.08 -2.64 6.36
C MET A 77 1.88 -4.00 5.68
N TYR A 78 2.87 -4.88 5.76
CA TYR A 78 2.73 -6.23 5.25
C TYR A 78 1.60 -6.99 5.98
N LYS A 79 1.53 -6.86 7.30
CA LYS A 79 0.45 -7.46 8.08
C LYS A 79 -0.91 -6.90 7.69
N GLU A 80 -0.99 -5.60 7.47
CA GLU A 80 -2.23 -4.95 7.04
C GLU A 80 -2.63 -5.44 5.64
N TYR A 81 -1.67 -5.60 4.75
CA TYR A 81 -1.91 -6.14 3.43
C TYR A 81 -2.51 -7.55 3.53
N ARG A 82 -1.95 -8.40 4.37
CA ARG A 82 -2.44 -9.77 4.54
C ARG A 82 -3.84 -9.81 5.15
N LYS A 83 -4.13 -8.91 6.08
CA LYS A 83 -5.47 -8.80 6.65
C LYS A 83 -6.49 -8.34 5.62
N PHE A 84 -6.09 -7.45 4.73
CA PHE A 84 -6.98 -6.95 3.69
C PHE A 84 -7.39 -8.07 2.74
N TRP A 85 -6.46 -8.94 2.38
CA TRP A 85 -6.72 -10.02 1.43
C TRP A 85 -7.26 -11.24 2.14
N THR A 86 -8.54 -11.16 2.51
CA THR A 86 -9.28 -12.28 3.08
C THR A 86 -9.52 -13.34 1.99
N GLU A 87 -9.86 -14.55 2.41
CA GLU A 87 -10.16 -15.62 1.48
C GLU A 87 -11.30 -15.24 0.53
N GLU A 88 -12.32 -14.54 1.07
CA GLU A 88 -13.44 -14.07 0.26
C GLU A 88 -12.99 -13.13 -0.86
N ARG A 89 -12.11 -12.18 -0.53
CA ARG A 89 -11.59 -11.23 -1.53
C ARG A 89 -10.72 -11.92 -2.56
N LEU A 90 -9.94 -12.91 -2.14
CA LEU A 90 -9.11 -13.67 -3.06
C LEU A 90 -9.96 -14.48 -4.04
N VAL A 91 -11.06 -15.05 -3.57
CA VAL A 91 -11.97 -15.78 -4.45
C VAL A 91 -12.58 -14.84 -5.49
N LYS A 92 -13.01 -13.67 -5.07
CA LYS A 92 -13.56 -12.67 -6.00
C LYS A 92 -12.52 -12.20 -7.03
N ALA A 93 -11.29 -12.02 -6.61
CA ALA A 93 -10.21 -11.63 -7.51
C ALA A 93 -9.96 -12.72 -8.56
N ARG A 94 -9.95 -13.98 -8.15
CA ARG A 94 -9.77 -15.10 -9.09
C ARG A 94 -10.90 -15.16 -10.10
N LYS A 95 -12.14 -14.93 -9.66
CA LYS A 95 -13.30 -14.92 -10.57
C LYS A 95 -13.20 -13.80 -11.60
N ALA A 96 -12.58 -12.70 -11.24
CA ALA A 96 -12.35 -11.59 -12.16
C ALA A 96 -11.10 -11.79 -13.03
N ASP A 97 -10.39 -12.90 -12.83
CA ASP A 97 -9.16 -13.24 -13.55
C ASP A 97 -8.06 -12.20 -13.34
N LEU A 98 -8.01 -11.64 -12.13
CA LEU A 98 -7.01 -10.66 -11.75
C LEU A 98 -6.33 -11.10 -10.47
N SER A 99 -5.04 -10.81 -10.33
CA SER A 99 -4.34 -11.04 -9.08
C SER A 99 -4.72 -9.95 -8.07
N PRO A 100 -4.58 -10.19 -6.75
CA PRO A 100 -4.80 -9.14 -5.77
C PRO A 100 -3.99 -7.88 -6.04
N MET A 101 -2.75 -8.05 -6.49
CA MET A 101 -1.88 -6.91 -6.78
C MET A 101 -2.42 -6.08 -7.95
N ASP A 102 -2.86 -6.75 -9.02
CA ASP A 102 -3.41 -6.08 -10.18
C ASP A 102 -4.63 -5.24 -9.81
N ILE A 103 -5.47 -5.78 -8.94
CA ILE A 103 -6.68 -5.09 -8.51
C ILE A 103 -6.34 -3.83 -7.71
N LEU A 104 -5.38 -3.91 -6.81
CA LEU A 104 -4.96 -2.76 -6.02
C LEU A 104 -4.37 -1.66 -6.89
N ILE A 105 -3.54 -2.03 -7.85
CA ILE A 105 -2.94 -1.07 -8.76
C ILE A 105 -4.01 -0.42 -9.63
N LEU A 106 -4.92 -1.21 -10.15
CA LEU A 106 -6.02 -0.71 -10.97
C LEU A 106 -6.91 0.26 -10.18
N ALA A 107 -7.25 -0.09 -8.95
CA ALA A 107 -8.07 0.77 -8.11
C ALA A 107 -7.39 2.10 -7.85
N SER A 108 -6.08 2.09 -7.61
CA SER A 108 -5.31 3.31 -7.39
C SER A 108 -5.32 4.21 -8.62
N ILE A 109 -5.15 3.63 -9.80
CA ILE A 109 -5.17 4.38 -11.06
C ILE A 109 -6.54 5.03 -11.28
N VAL A 110 -7.61 4.27 -11.08
CA VAL A 110 -8.97 4.79 -11.25
C VAL A 110 -9.25 5.93 -10.29
N GLU A 111 -8.88 5.77 -9.02
CA GLU A 111 -9.08 6.81 -8.02
C GLU A 111 -8.39 8.10 -8.41
N GLU A 112 -7.20 7.99 -8.99
CA GLU A 112 -6.43 9.14 -9.38
C GLU A 112 -6.95 9.84 -10.63
N GLU A 113 -7.36 9.07 -11.63
CA GLU A 113 -7.75 9.63 -12.93
C GLU A 113 -9.14 10.23 -12.93
N THR A 114 -10.08 9.55 -12.35
CA THR A 114 -11.47 9.95 -12.46
C THR A 114 -11.88 10.95 -11.40
N ASN A 115 -11.52 10.72 -10.17
CA ASN A 115 -11.96 11.51 -9.05
C ASN A 115 -13.49 11.65 -9.05
N ILE A 116 -14.17 10.68 -9.63
CA ILE A 116 -15.62 10.64 -9.75
C ILE A 116 -16.11 9.37 -9.06
N ALA A 117 -16.90 9.56 -8.00
CA ALA A 117 -17.33 8.46 -7.17
C ALA A 117 -18.18 7.42 -7.90
N ASP A 118 -18.95 7.83 -8.89
CA ASP A 118 -19.82 6.91 -9.60
C ASP A 118 -19.08 5.91 -10.49
N GLU A 119 -17.79 6.13 -10.74
CA GLU A 119 -16.96 5.17 -11.44
C GLU A 119 -16.54 4.01 -10.52
N TYR A 120 -16.50 4.24 -9.22
CA TYR A 120 -16.04 3.25 -8.26
C TYR A 120 -16.90 1.99 -8.19
N PRO A 121 -18.21 2.05 -8.29
CA PRO A 121 -19.01 0.83 -8.17
C PRO A 121 -18.61 -0.26 -9.16
N VAL A 122 -18.17 0.12 -10.36
CA VAL A 122 -17.73 -0.85 -11.37
C VAL A 122 -16.46 -1.55 -10.92
N ILE A 123 -15.48 -0.77 -10.47
CA ILE A 123 -14.21 -1.32 -10.00
C ILE A 123 -14.42 -2.10 -8.72
N ALA A 124 -15.18 -1.55 -7.78
CA ALA A 124 -15.48 -2.22 -6.52
C ALA A 124 -16.17 -3.56 -6.73
N GLY A 125 -17.07 -3.63 -7.71
CA GLY A 125 -17.72 -4.88 -8.05
C GLY A 125 -16.77 -5.95 -8.56
N VAL A 126 -15.61 -5.55 -9.08
CA VAL A 126 -14.60 -6.49 -9.57
C VAL A 126 -13.74 -7.02 -8.43
N TYR A 127 -13.32 -6.18 -7.51
CA TYR A 127 -12.33 -6.61 -6.52
C TYR A 127 -12.85 -6.71 -5.08
N ILE A 128 -14.02 -6.20 -4.82
CA ILE A 128 -14.65 -6.36 -3.52
C ILE A 128 -15.58 -7.55 -3.53
#